data_ca5678a76e90725ac275b52fb17fdde2
#
_entry.id   ca5678a76e90725ac275b52fb17fdde2
#
_cell.length_a   1.000
_cell.length_b   1.000
_cell.length_c   1.000
_cell.angle_alpha   90.00
_cell.angle_beta   90.00
_cell.angle_gamma   90.00
#
_symmetry.space_group_name_H-M   'P 1'
#
loop_
_entity.id
_entity.type
_entity.pdbx_description
1 polymer ?
#
loop_
_entity_poly.entity_id
_entity_poly.type
_entity_poly.pdbx_seq_one_letter_code
_entity_poly.pdbx_strand_id
1 'polypeptide(L)'
;MSEEDLAAYQAQLAKLQGTKQQLEAGIATAQATKAELEENLSQLNSISASSLAASKRELDEGWDEYYAGEAELDAGRKELREAKMEL
;
A
#
# COMPACT_ATOMS: atom_id res chain seq x y z
N MET A 1 19.98 20.00 -55.94
CA MET A 1 20.53 19.89 -54.56
C MET A 1 22.01 19.64 -54.68
N SER A 2 22.84 20.45 -54.00
CA SER A 2 24.29 20.27 -54.01
C SER A 2 24.67 19.13 -53.09
N GLU A 3 25.92 18.61 -53.25
CA GLU A 3 26.45 17.58 -52.38
C GLU A 3 26.55 18.06 -50.92
N GLU A 4 26.83 19.32 -50.69
CA GLU A 4 26.86 19.94 -49.38
C GLU A 4 25.49 19.94 -48.71
N ASP A 5 24.46 20.25 -49.47
CA ASP A 5 23.09 20.24 -48.99
C ASP A 5 22.65 18.85 -48.65
N LEU A 6 23.02 17.85 -49.44
CA LEU A 6 22.69 16.45 -49.17
C LEU A 6 23.41 15.94 -47.94
N ALA A 7 24.70 16.28 -47.77
CA ALA A 7 25.45 15.89 -46.58
C ALA A 7 24.87 16.52 -45.30
N ALA A 8 24.47 17.78 -45.35
CA ALA A 8 23.83 18.45 -44.21
C ALA A 8 22.47 17.79 -43.87
N TYR A 9 21.72 17.40 -44.89
CA TYR A 9 20.45 16.73 -44.72
C TYR A 9 20.62 15.37 -44.04
N GLN A 10 21.60 14.59 -44.51
CA GLN A 10 21.92 13.30 -43.93
C GLN A 10 22.40 13.41 -42.49
N ALA A 11 23.20 14.43 -42.15
CA ALA A 11 23.66 14.68 -40.78
C ALA A 11 22.49 15.01 -39.87
N GLN A 12 21.55 15.83 -40.34
CA GLN A 12 20.33 16.16 -39.59
C GLN A 12 19.48 14.93 -39.33
N LEU A 13 19.34 14.10 -40.36
CA LEU A 13 18.56 12.85 -40.25
C LEU A 13 19.16 11.90 -39.24
N ALA A 14 20.49 11.73 -39.27
CA ALA A 14 21.21 10.89 -38.30
C ALA A 14 21.01 11.41 -36.86
N LYS A 15 21.07 12.72 -36.68
CA LYS A 15 20.85 13.36 -35.38
C LYS A 15 19.44 13.11 -34.86
N LEU A 16 18.45 13.24 -35.75
CA LEU A 16 17.05 12.97 -35.38
C LEU A 16 16.82 11.52 -35.03
N GLN A 17 17.44 10.60 -35.74
CA GLN A 17 17.36 9.17 -35.44
C GLN A 17 17.97 8.85 -34.07
N GLY A 18 19.12 9.46 -33.74
CA GLY A 18 19.74 9.31 -32.43
C GLY A 18 18.84 9.84 -31.31
N THR A 19 18.26 11.02 -31.53
CA THR A 19 17.31 11.59 -30.56
C THR A 19 16.09 10.70 -30.37
N LYS A 20 15.57 10.17 -31.45
CA LYS A 20 14.42 9.23 -31.41
C LYS A 20 14.75 8.01 -30.58
N GLN A 21 15.92 7.40 -30.79
CA GLN A 21 16.36 6.24 -30.03
C GLN A 21 16.49 6.55 -28.55
N GLN A 22 17.04 7.70 -28.19
CA GLN A 22 17.16 8.13 -26.80
C GLN A 22 15.79 8.32 -26.14
N LEU A 23 14.86 8.91 -26.88
CA LEU A 23 13.49 9.10 -26.37
C LEU A 23 12.77 7.76 -26.18
N GLU A 24 12.94 6.84 -27.12
CA GLU A 24 12.35 5.50 -27.01
C GLU A 24 12.91 4.75 -25.80
N ALA A 25 14.22 4.84 -25.58
CA ALA A 25 14.85 4.23 -24.42
C ALA A 25 14.36 4.85 -23.11
N GLY A 26 14.21 6.19 -23.09
CA GLY A 26 13.66 6.91 -21.95
C GLY A 26 12.23 6.51 -21.63
N ILE A 27 11.41 6.36 -22.67
CA ILE A 27 10.01 5.91 -22.52
C ILE A 27 9.96 4.50 -21.96
N ALA A 28 10.79 3.58 -22.49
CA ALA A 28 10.84 2.21 -22.00
C ALA A 28 11.24 2.15 -20.53
N THR A 29 12.23 2.95 -20.12
CA THR A 29 12.67 3.04 -18.72
C THR A 29 11.54 3.60 -17.85
N ALA A 30 10.85 4.65 -18.30
CA ALA A 30 9.74 5.24 -17.57
C ALA A 30 8.59 4.24 -17.40
N GLN A 31 8.29 3.47 -18.43
CA GLN A 31 7.24 2.44 -18.36
C GLN A 31 7.60 1.33 -17.38
N ALA A 32 8.87 0.90 -17.36
CA ALA A 32 9.33 -0.10 -16.41
C ALA A 32 9.23 0.43 -14.96
N THR A 33 9.64 1.65 -14.73
CA THR A 33 9.54 2.31 -13.41
C THR A 33 8.09 2.42 -12.97
N LYS A 34 7.20 2.80 -13.88
CA LYS A 34 5.77 2.88 -13.61
C LYS A 34 5.21 1.53 -13.17
N ALA A 35 5.57 0.46 -13.89
CA ALA A 35 5.12 -0.89 -13.55
C ALA A 35 5.61 -1.32 -12.16
N GLU A 36 6.86 -1.03 -11.81
CA GLU A 36 7.41 -1.30 -10.47
C GLU A 36 6.65 -0.55 -9.38
N LEU A 37 6.36 0.73 -9.64
CA LEU A 37 5.63 1.56 -8.67
C LEU A 37 4.21 1.07 -8.46
N GLU A 38 3.54 0.64 -9.52
CA GLU A 38 2.19 0.07 -9.44
C GLU A 38 2.19 -1.22 -8.63
N GLU A 39 3.18 -2.09 -8.84
CA GLU A 39 3.33 -3.32 -8.08
C GLU A 39 3.60 -3.04 -6.61
N ASN A 40 4.52 -2.12 -6.32
CA ASN A 40 4.85 -1.73 -4.95
C ASN A 40 3.64 -1.14 -4.23
N LEU A 41 2.85 -0.33 -4.93
CA LEU A 41 1.62 0.25 -4.39
C LEU A 41 0.60 -0.83 -4.06
N SER A 42 0.44 -1.81 -4.96
CA SER A 42 -0.46 -2.94 -4.75
C SER A 42 -0.06 -3.76 -3.52
N GLN A 43 1.24 -4.05 -3.37
CA GLN A 43 1.78 -4.77 -2.21
C GLN A 43 1.55 -3.99 -0.92
N LEU A 44 1.81 -2.68 -0.94
CA LEU A 44 1.61 -1.82 0.21
C LEU A 44 0.14 -1.79 0.64
N ASN A 45 -0.77 -1.69 -0.32
CA ASN A 45 -2.21 -1.72 -0.04
C ASN A 45 -2.63 -3.05 0.59
N SER A 46 -2.10 -4.18 0.10
CA SER A 46 -2.38 -5.51 0.65
C SER A 46 -1.87 -5.65 2.08
N ILE A 47 -0.65 -5.20 2.34
CA ILE A 47 -0.05 -5.23 3.68
C ILE A 47 -0.84 -4.35 4.64
N SER A 48 -1.21 -3.14 4.21
CA SER A 48 -2.00 -2.21 5.03
C SER A 48 -3.37 -2.78 5.37
N ALA A 49 -4.05 -3.40 4.41
CA ALA A 49 -5.36 -4.03 4.62
C ALA A 49 -5.24 -5.19 5.62
N SER A 50 -4.21 -6.03 5.49
CA SER A 50 -3.95 -7.15 6.41
C SER A 50 -3.66 -6.67 7.82
N SER A 51 -2.84 -5.62 7.96
CA SER A 51 -2.50 -5.03 9.24
C SER A 51 -3.72 -4.42 9.93
N LEU A 52 -4.56 -3.72 9.18
CA LEU A 52 -5.79 -3.15 9.71
C LEU A 52 -6.77 -4.22 10.16
N ALA A 53 -6.90 -5.30 9.39
CA ALA A 53 -7.77 -6.42 9.75
C ALA A 53 -7.29 -7.11 11.03
N ALA A 54 -5.99 -7.32 11.18
CA ALA A 54 -5.40 -7.90 12.38
C ALA A 54 -5.61 -7.00 13.60
N SER A 55 -5.38 -5.69 13.45
CA SER A 55 -5.57 -4.72 14.53
C SER A 55 -7.03 -4.64 14.96
N LYS A 56 -7.96 -4.70 14.01
CA LYS A 56 -9.39 -4.70 14.31
C LYS A 56 -9.77 -5.95 15.08
N ARG A 57 -9.24 -7.10 14.69
CA ARG A 57 -9.51 -8.37 15.39
C ARG A 57 -9.02 -8.31 16.84
N GLU A 58 -7.80 -7.83 17.06
CA GLU A 58 -7.24 -7.66 18.40
C GLU A 58 -8.10 -6.74 19.26
N LEU A 59 -8.58 -5.65 18.68
CA LEU A 59 -9.44 -4.70 19.37
C LEU A 59 -10.78 -5.34 19.74
N ASP A 60 -11.39 -6.07 18.80
CA ASP A 60 -12.66 -6.76 19.04
C ASP A 60 -12.51 -7.81 20.14
N GLU A 61 -11.42 -8.57 20.13
CA GLU A 61 -11.11 -9.56 21.16
C GLU A 61 -10.91 -8.88 22.54
N GLY A 62 -10.22 -7.75 22.55
CA GLY A 62 -10.02 -6.97 23.75
C GLY A 62 -11.33 -6.46 24.36
N TRP A 63 -12.25 -6.00 23.52
CA TRP A 63 -13.58 -5.58 23.98
C TRP A 63 -14.39 -6.75 24.52
N ASP A 64 -14.32 -7.91 23.87
CA ASP A 64 -15.00 -9.12 24.35
C ASP A 64 -14.50 -9.54 25.75
N GLU A 65 -13.19 -9.52 25.95
CA GLU A 65 -12.59 -9.81 27.25
C GLU A 65 -12.99 -8.79 28.32
N TYR A 66 -13.04 -7.52 27.95
CA TYR A 66 -13.47 -6.45 28.84
C TYR A 66 -14.91 -6.67 29.30
N TYR A 67 -15.82 -6.93 28.39
CA TYR A 67 -17.24 -7.16 28.72
C TYR A 67 -17.44 -8.44 29.54
N ALA A 68 -16.67 -9.49 29.24
CA ALA A 68 -16.70 -10.73 30.03
C ALA A 68 -16.24 -10.47 31.46
N GLY A 69 -15.17 -9.72 31.64
CA GLY A 69 -14.67 -9.32 32.95
C GLY A 69 -15.65 -8.46 33.74
N GLU A 70 -16.31 -7.54 33.05
CA GLU A 70 -17.34 -6.69 33.64
C GLU A 70 -18.54 -7.53 34.14
N ALA A 71 -18.97 -8.50 33.33
CA ALA A 71 -20.05 -9.42 33.72
C ALA A 71 -19.69 -10.27 34.94
N GLU A 72 -18.45 -10.78 35.00
CA GLU A 72 -17.97 -11.54 36.16
C GLU A 72 -17.93 -10.67 37.43
N LEU A 73 -17.50 -9.42 37.28
CA LEU A 73 -17.45 -8.49 38.39
C LEU A 73 -18.86 -8.19 38.93
N ASP A 74 -19.83 -7.98 38.03
CA ASP A 74 -21.22 -7.72 38.41
C ASP A 74 -21.83 -8.93 39.11
N ALA A 75 -21.55 -10.15 38.63
CA ALA A 75 -21.99 -11.40 39.24
C ALA A 75 -21.40 -11.57 40.65
N GLY A 76 -20.10 -11.28 40.80
CA GLY A 76 -19.43 -11.30 42.08
C GLY A 76 -20.01 -10.32 43.10
N ARG A 77 -20.32 -9.12 42.65
CA ARG A 77 -20.96 -8.08 43.48
C ARG A 77 -22.34 -8.51 43.94
N LYS A 78 -23.09 -9.16 43.09
CA LYS A 78 -24.41 -9.68 43.40
C LYS A 78 -24.32 -10.78 44.45
N GLU A 79 -23.39 -11.73 44.27
CA GLU A 79 -23.15 -12.81 45.24
C GLU A 79 -22.75 -12.28 46.59
N LEU A 80 -21.88 -11.31 46.62
CA LEU A 80 -21.41 -10.68 47.87
C LEU A 80 -22.56 -9.98 48.59
N ARG A 81 -23.40 -9.31 47.85
CA ARG A 81 -24.56 -8.61 48.40
C ARG A 81 -25.54 -9.59 49.04
N GLU A 82 -25.84 -10.71 48.32
CA GLU A 82 -26.72 -11.78 48.82
C GLU A 82 -26.14 -12.45 50.09
N ALA A 83 -24.82 -12.75 50.10
CA ALA A 83 -24.16 -13.30 51.25
C ALA A 83 -24.22 -12.38 52.47
N LYS A 84 -24.07 -11.08 52.24
CA LYS A 84 -24.15 -10.06 53.28
C LYS A 84 -25.58 -9.96 53.86
N MET A 85 -26.58 -10.14 53.06
CA MET A 85 -27.99 -10.14 53.52
C MET A 85 -28.33 -11.36 54.35
N GLU A 86 -27.69 -12.51 54.10
CA GLU A 86 -27.94 -13.76 54.85
C GLU A 86 -27.30 -13.72 56.24
N LEU A 87 -26.27 -12.88 56.42
CA LEU A 87 -25.67 -12.71 57.69
C LEU A 87 -26.50 -11.84 58.63
#